data_210dfa716090993e96592518da3ea45e
#
_entry.id   210dfa716090993e96592518da3ea45e
#
_cell.length_a   1.000
_cell.length_b   1.000
_cell.length_c   1.000
_cell.angle_alpha   90.00
_cell.angle_beta   90.00
_cell.angle_gamma   90.00
#
_symmetry.space_group_name_H-M   'P 1'
#
loop_
_entity.id
_entity.type
_entity.pdbx_description
1 polymer ?
#
loop_
_entity_poly.entity_id
_entity_poly.type
_entity_poly.pdbx_seq_one_letter_code
_entity_poly.pdbx_strand_id
1 'polypeptide(L)'
;MPDNTSWLLNPRVFRTVESLNRRFSQVGTAPFIATDRFPWVKGVESATADIVRELKAVQRTIEIPAFQTISREQEEITRDDRWKTFFLYGLGNRNAENCGRCPATDAAVRRIPGMKTAMFSILSPGKKIPPHRGPYNGILRYHLGLVVPEPTLCAIRVGHETRNWAVGSSLLFDDTYEHEVTNDSTHERVVLFVDIKRPLHFPMSRVNESMLEAIRRSPFVTEAEQNLLRFNAKQRVAAAMRHEGAS
;
A
#
# COMPACT_ATOMS: atom_id res chain seq x y z
N MET A 1 -22.64 -2.38 22.54
CA MET A 1 -22.13 -1.10 23.08
C MET A 1 -22.09 -0.13 21.93
N PRO A 2 -22.59 1.10 22.02
CA PRO A 2 -22.51 2.05 20.92
C PRO A 2 -21.03 2.28 20.58
N ASP A 3 -20.75 2.22 19.28
CA ASP A 3 -19.41 2.42 18.73
C ASP A 3 -18.93 3.84 19.06
N ASN A 4 -18.04 3.95 20.03
CA ASN A 4 -17.56 5.23 20.59
C ASN A 4 -16.56 5.92 19.65
N THR A 5 -16.48 5.51 18.38
CA THR A 5 -15.56 6.06 17.36
C THR A 5 -16.22 7.03 16.40
N SER A 6 -17.54 7.23 16.48
CA SER A 6 -18.27 8.13 15.55
C SER A 6 -17.80 9.60 15.60
N TRP A 7 -17.25 10.05 16.75
CA TRP A 7 -16.68 11.39 16.88
C TRP A 7 -15.37 11.58 16.08
N LEU A 8 -14.59 10.51 15.91
CA LEU A 8 -13.34 10.53 15.11
C LEU A 8 -13.63 10.75 13.63
N LEU A 9 -14.81 10.34 13.17
CA LEU A 9 -15.28 10.53 11.80
C LEU A 9 -15.95 11.89 11.58
N ASN A 10 -16.03 12.75 12.62
CA ASN A 10 -16.52 14.12 12.45
C ASN A 10 -15.53 14.90 11.55
N PRO A 11 -15.96 15.45 10.41
CA PRO A 11 -15.06 16.11 9.47
C PRO A 11 -14.26 17.28 10.05
N ARG A 12 -14.80 17.95 11.07
CA ARG A 12 -14.09 19.06 11.75
C ARG A 12 -12.97 18.55 12.63
N VAL A 13 -13.22 17.48 13.41
CA VAL A 13 -12.20 16.83 14.25
C VAL A 13 -11.10 16.28 13.36
N PHE A 14 -11.46 15.57 12.30
CA PHE A 14 -10.53 14.99 11.34
C PHE A 14 -9.60 16.06 10.74
N ARG A 15 -10.15 17.17 10.21
CA ARG A 15 -9.35 18.27 9.66
C ARG A 15 -8.44 18.92 10.71
N THR A 16 -8.92 19.05 11.97
CA THR A 16 -8.09 19.57 13.07
C THR A 16 -6.91 18.67 13.35
N VAL A 17 -7.14 17.35 13.44
CA VAL A 17 -6.06 16.37 13.63
C VAL A 17 -5.08 16.42 12.46
N GLU A 18 -5.55 16.50 11.22
CA GLU A 18 -4.67 16.62 10.05
C GLU A 18 -3.82 17.90 10.07
N SER A 19 -4.41 19.03 10.48
CA SER A 19 -3.67 20.29 10.64
C SER A 19 -2.58 20.16 11.70
N LEU A 20 -2.90 19.55 12.83
CA LEU A 20 -1.94 19.29 13.90
C LEU A 20 -0.87 18.28 13.49
N ASN A 21 -1.22 17.23 12.76
CA ASN A 21 -0.24 16.28 12.22
C ASN A 21 0.80 16.99 11.33
N ARG A 22 0.39 17.94 10.51
CA ARG A 22 1.32 18.74 9.69
C ARG A 22 2.26 19.57 10.57
N ARG A 23 1.72 20.25 11.59
CA ARG A 23 2.49 21.10 12.50
C ARG A 23 3.49 20.30 13.34
N PHE A 24 3.13 19.07 13.76
CA PHE A 24 3.95 18.22 14.61
C PHE A 24 4.76 17.18 13.82
N SER A 25 4.80 17.26 12.50
CA SER A 25 5.52 16.33 11.65
C SER A 25 7.04 16.46 11.85
N GLN A 26 7.69 15.34 12.13
CA GLN A 26 9.16 15.28 12.25
C GLN A 26 9.87 15.29 10.88
N VAL A 27 9.08 15.08 9.80
CA VAL A 27 9.62 14.93 8.44
C VAL A 27 9.15 16.02 7.50
N GLY A 28 8.44 17.04 8.03
CA GLY A 28 7.90 18.14 7.23
C GLY A 28 6.61 17.77 6.50
N THR A 29 6.27 18.61 5.51
CA THR A 29 4.99 18.55 4.79
C THR A 29 5.18 18.61 3.27
N ALA A 30 6.37 18.32 2.74
CA ALA A 30 6.60 18.28 1.29
C ALA A 30 5.82 17.11 0.66
N PRO A 31 5.40 17.24 -0.62
CA PRO A 31 4.76 16.15 -1.35
C PRO A 31 5.62 14.87 -1.35
N PHE A 32 6.90 14.98 -1.67
CA PHE A 32 7.88 13.91 -1.53
C PHE A 32 8.81 14.18 -0.38
N ILE A 33 9.13 13.14 0.38
CA ILE A 33 9.98 13.18 1.56
C ILE A 33 11.29 12.46 1.23
N ALA A 34 12.42 13.07 1.58
CA ALA A 34 13.74 12.49 1.34
C ALA A 34 13.91 11.16 2.09
N THR A 35 14.26 10.10 1.35
CA THR A 35 14.35 8.73 1.87
C THR A 35 15.57 8.50 2.77
N ASP A 36 16.63 9.32 2.64
CA ASP A 36 17.82 9.29 3.46
C ASP A 36 17.56 9.61 4.94
N ARG A 37 16.44 10.26 5.24
CA ARG A 37 15.95 10.49 6.62
C ARG A 37 15.50 9.21 7.33
N PHE A 38 15.39 8.09 6.61
CA PHE A 38 14.87 6.81 7.10
C PHE A 38 15.91 5.70 6.94
N PRO A 39 16.73 5.41 7.98
CA PRO A 39 17.81 4.44 7.87
C PRO A 39 17.40 3.03 7.42
N TRP A 40 16.15 2.64 7.68
CA TRP A 40 15.59 1.36 7.29
C TRP A 40 15.41 1.21 5.77
N VAL A 41 15.33 2.30 5.01
CA VAL A 41 15.11 2.28 3.55
C VAL A 41 16.18 1.45 2.84
N LYS A 42 17.45 1.66 3.17
CA LYS A 42 18.57 0.88 2.59
C LYS A 42 18.42 -0.62 2.81
N GLY A 43 17.91 -1.02 3.98
CA GLY A 43 17.66 -2.43 4.30
C GLY A 43 16.54 -3.05 3.45
N VAL A 44 15.51 -2.27 3.10
CA VAL A 44 14.45 -2.74 2.21
C VAL A 44 14.93 -2.75 0.76
N GLU A 45 15.64 -1.73 0.31
CA GLU A 45 16.23 -1.65 -1.03
C GLU A 45 17.19 -2.82 -1.30
N SER A 46 18.02 -3.18 -0.32
CA SER A 46 18.95 -4.32 -0.46
C SER A 46 18.26 -5.68 -0.62
N ALA A 47 17.01 -5.80 -0.19
CA ALA A 47 16.20 -7.01 -0.35
C ALA A 47 15.48 -7.10 -1.71
N THR A 48 15.64 -6.12 -2.60
CA THR A 48 14.90 -6.02 -3.88
C THR A 48 14.96 -7.31 -4.70
N ALA A 49 16.13 -7.93 -4.84
CA ALA A 49 16.30 -9.13 -5.65
C ALA A 49 15.48 -10.31 -5.11
N ASP A 50 15.46 -10.49 -3.79
CA ASP A 50 14.68 -11.53 -3.12
C ASP A 50 13.18 -11.27 -3.24
N ILE A 51 12.75 -10.01 -3.03
CA ILE A 51 11.37 -9.58 -3.17
C ILE A 51 10.86 -9.80 -4.61
N VAL A 52 11.66 -9.47 -5.62
CA VAL A 52 11.32 -9.69 -7.04
C VAL A 52 11.20 -11.19 -7.35
N ARG A 53 12.06 -12.04 -6.77
CA ARG A 53 11.97 -13.50 -6.95
C ARG A 53 10.66 -14.04 -6.38
N GLU A 54 10.25 -13.59 -5.18
CA GLU A 54 8.99 -13.99 -4.56
C GLU A 54 7.78 -13.48 -5.33
N LEU A 55 7.79 -12.21 -5.77
CA LEU A 55 6.77 -11.65 -6.64
C LEU A 55 6.54 -12.51 -7.90
N LYS A 56 7.62 -12.88 -8.60
CA LYS A 56 7.54 -13.71 -9.80
C LYS A 56 7.00 -15.12 -9.49
N ALA A 57 7.31 -15.68 -8.33
CA ALA A 57 6.76 -16.96 -7.89
C ALA A 57 5.26 -16.87 -7.64
N VAL A 58 4.80 -15.81 -6.95
CA VAL A 58 3.38 -15.53 -6.72
C VAL A 58 2.63 -15.36 -8.04
N GLN A 59 3.12 -14.53 -8.96
CA GLN A 59 2.49 -14.29 -10.26
C GLN A 59 2.34 -15.57 -11.12
N ARG A 60 3.21 -16.56 -10.94
CA ARG A 60 3.13 -17.86 -11.66
C ARG A 60 2.20 -18.86 -11.01
N THR A 61 1.96 -18.76 -9.71
CA THR A 61 1.29 -19.82 -8.94
C THR A 61 -0.13 -19.51 -8.55
N ILE A 62 -0.50 -18.24 -8.48
CA ILE A 62 -1.84 -17.81 -8.09
C ILE A 62 -2.33 -16.64 -8.95
N GLU A 63 -3.64 -16.51 -9.02
CA GLU A 63 -4.28 -15.30 -9.55
C GLU A 63 -4.17 -14.17 -8.51
N ILE A 64 -3.82 -12.97 -8.97
CA ILE A 64 -3.77 -11.78 -8.13
C ILE A 64 -5.02 -10.95 -8.39
N PRO A 65 -5.81 -10.61 -7.35
CA PRO A 65 -7.07 -9.91 -7.51
C PRO A 65 -6.87 -8.45 -7.96
N ALA A 66 -7.87 -7.92 -8.66
CA ALA A 66 -8.01 -6.50 -8.90
C ALA A 66 -8.22 -5.78 -7.55
N PHE A 67 -7.70 -4.56 -7.42
CA PHE A 67 -7.71 -3.84 -6.14
C PHE A 67 -9.13 -3.59 -5.64
N GLN A 68 -10.05 -3.18 -6.50
CA GLN A 68 -11.45 -2.95 -6.14
C GLN A 68 -12.18 -4.21 -5.68
N THR A 69 -11.72 -5.39 -6.05
CA THR A 69 -12.27 -6.68 -5.55
C THR A 69 -12.00 -6.84 -4.05
N ILE A 70 -10.90 -6.28 -3.56
CA ILE A 70 -10.53 -6.33 -2.14
C ILE A 70 -11.06 -5.12 -1.39
N SER A 71 -10.87 -3.92 -1.92
CA SER A 71 -11.26 -2.64 -1.31
C SER A 71 -12.21 -1.90 -2.25
N ARG A 72 -13.49 -1.88 -1.93
CA ARG A 72 -14.54 -1.31 -2.79
C ARG A 72 -14.42 0.19 -2.99
N GLU A 73 -13.82 0.92 -2.03
CA GLU A 73 -13.58 2.36 -2.17
C GLU A 73 -12.71 2.67 -3.40
N GLN A 74 -11.93 1.70 -3.84
CA GLN A 74 -11.09 1.87 -5.03
C GLN A 74 -11.90 1.87 -6.34
N GLU A 75 -13.19 1.50 -6.32
CA GLU A 75 -14.09 1.61 -7.48
C GLU A 75 -14.25 3.06 -7.97
N GLU A 76 -13.99 4.04 -7.12
CA GLU A 76 -14.00 5.46 -7.50
C GLU A 76 -12.86 5.81 -8.47
N ILE A 77 -11.71 5.12 -8.37
CA ILE A 77 -10.50 5.41 -9.15
C ILE A 77 -10.07 4.29 -10.09
N THR A 78 -10.63 3.08 -9.93
CA THR A 78 -10.39 1.96 -10.85
C THR A 78 -11.59 1.01 -10.89
N ARG A 79 -12.05 0.67 -12.11
CA ARG A 79 -13.18 -0.24 -12.33
C ARG A 79 -12.83 -1.41 -13.27
N ASP A 80 -11.58 -1.49 -13.65
CA ASP A 80 -11.04 -2.54 -14.51
C ASP A 80 -10.02 -3.40 -13.75
N ASP A 81 -9.67 -4.57 -14.29
CA ASP A 81 -8.75 -5.53 -13.67
C ASP A 81 -7.27 -5.18 -13.93
N ARG A 82 -6.98 -3.92 -14.30
CA ARG A 82 -5.65 -3.47 -14.71
C ARG A 82 -4.81 -2.89 -13.57
N TRP A 83 -5.37 -2.81 -12.36
CA TRP A 83 -4.65 -2.54 -11.11
C TRP A 83 -4.88 -3.68 -10.15
N LYS A 84 -3.89 -4.56 -9.99
CA LYS A 84 -3.94 -5.74 -9.14
C LYS A 84 -3.12 -5.55 -7.88
N THR A 85 -3.53 -6.18 -6.78
CA THR A 85 -2.83 -6.05 -5.49
C THR A 85 -2.72 -7.38 -4.77
N PHE A 86 -1.52 -7.65 -4.25
CA PHE A 86 -1.24 -8.83 -3.42
C PHE A 86 -0.87 -8.36 -2.02
N PHE A 87 -1.81 -8.44 -1.09
CA PHE A 87 -1.66 -7.95 0.27
C PHE A 87 -0.90 -8.91 1.17
N LEU A 88 0.17 -8.42 1.82
CA LEU A 88 0.85 -9.08 2.93
C LEU A 88 0.31 -8.57 4.27
N TYR A 89 0.07 -7.24 4.36
CA TYR A 89 -0.49 -6.58 5.54
C TYR A 89 -1.55 -5.55 5.13
N GLY A 90 -2.66 -5.50 5.87
CA GLY A 90 -3.69 -4.46 5.74
C GLY A 90 -3.92 -3.77 7.07
N LEU A 91 -3.51 -2.49 7.21
CA LEU A 91 -3.61 -1.68 8.42
C LEU A 91 -3.16 -2.38 9.71
N GLY A 92 -2.07 -3.14 9.65
CA GLY A 92 -1.49 -3.88 10.77
C GLY A 92 -1.92 -5.35 10.86
N ASN A 93 -2.96 -5.77 10.16
CA ASN A 93 -3.40 -7.16 10.12
C ASN A 93 -2.56 -7.95 9.11
N ARG A 94 -1.89 -9.00 9.59
CA ARG A 94 -1.00 -9.85 8.77
C ARG A 94 -1.81 -10.92 8.04
N ASN A 95 -1.66 -11.03 6.73
CA ASN A 95 -2.14 -12.18 5.98
C ASN A 95 -1.09 -13.30 6.04
N ALA A 96 -1.34 -14.28 6.92
CA ALA A 96 -0.37 -15.34 7.18
C ALA A 96 -0.06 -16.19 5.94
N GLU A 97 -1.05 -16.47 5.09
CA GLU A 97 -0.90 -17.24 3.85
C GLU A 97 -0.01 -16.52 2.85
N ASN A 98 -0.32 -15.25 2.56
CA ASN A 98 0.43 -14.45 1.60
C ASN A 98 1.86 -14.16 2.10
N CYS A 99 2.04 -13.89 3.39
CA CYS A 99 3.36 -13.74 4.00
C CYS A 99 4.17 -15.05 3.96
N GLY A 100 3.51 -16.20 4.11
CA GLY A 100 4.17 -17.52 3.95
C GLY A 100 4.67 -17.78 2.54
N ARG A 101 4.03 -17.20 1.52
CA ARG A 101 4.48 -17.26 0.11
C ARG A 101 5.65 -16.31 -0.17
N CYS A 102 5.83 -15.26 0.66
CA CYS A 102 6.81 -14.20 0.47
C CYS A 102 7.60 -13.92 1.77
N PRO A 103 8.36 -14.90 2.30
CA PRO A 103 9.05 -14.78 3.59
C PRO A 103 10.13 -13.70 3.61
N ALA A 104 10.86 -13.46 2.51
CA ALA A 104 11.86 -12.40 2.44
C ALA A 104 11.20 -11.02 2.42
N THR A 105 10.09 -10.86 1.69
CA THR A 105 9.29 -9.63 1.69
C THR A 105 8.69 -9.37 3.07
N ASP A 106 8.10 -10.40 3.71
CA ASP A 106 7.58 -10.30 5.09
C ASP A 106 8.68 -9.85 6.06
N ALA A 107 9.86 -10.45 5.99
CA ALA A 107 10.99 -10.07 6.83
C ALA A 107 11.47 -8.64 6.58
N ALA A 108 11.49 -8.18 5.33
CA ALA A 108 11.89 -6.83 4.96
C ALA A 108 10.89 -5.78 5.50
N VAL A 109 9.58 -5.96 5.26
CA VAL A 109 8.56 -4.97 5.67
C VAL A 109 8.37 -4.91 7.19
N ARG A 110 8.59 -6.01 7.91
CA ARG A 110 8.52 -6.03 9.38
C ARG A 110 9.61 -5.20 10.06
N ARG A 111 10.70 -4.91 9.37
CA ARG A 111 11.77 -4.03 9.87
C ARG A 111 11.46 -2.55 9.69
N ILE A 112 10.40 -2.20 8.98
CA ILE A 112 9.97 -0.82 8.77
C ILE A 112 9.24 -0.31 10.01
N PRO A 113 9.75 0.69 10.72
CA PRO A 113 9.09 1.25 11.90
C PRO A 113 7.73 1.84 11.55
N GLY A 114 6.69 1.42 12.26
CA GLY A 114 5.35 1.93 12.06
C GLY A 114 4.66 1.48 10.76
N MET A 115 5.14 0.42 10.12
CA MET A 115 4.47 -0.20 8.97
C MET A 115 3.03 -0.58 9.32
N LYS A 116 2.10 -0.25 8.44
CA LYS A 116 0.66 -0.50 8.58
C LYS A 116 0.12 -1.36 7.44
N THR A 117 0.43 -1.02 6.21
CA THR A 117 0.02 -1.78 5.01
C THR A 117 1.27 -2.18 4.23
N ALA A 118 1.28 -3.37 3.66
CA ALA A 118 2.30 -3.80 2.71
C ALA A 118 1.67 -4.72 1.66
N MET A 119 1.91 -4.40 0.38
CA MET A 119 1.39 -5.17 -0.75
C MET A 119 2.26 -5.00 -1.99
N PHE A 120 2.19 -5.96 -2.90
CA PHE A 120 2.60 -5.71 -4.28
C PHE A 120 1.48 -4.98 -5.00
N SER A 121 1.80 -3.84 -5.62
CA SER A 121 0.90 -3.06 -6.46
C SER A 121 1.34 -3.18 -7.91
N ILE A 122 0.50 -3.85 -8.71
CA ILE A 122 0.78 -4.23 -10.09
C ILE A 122 -0.12 -3.41 -11.00
N LEU A 123 0.48 -2.61 -11.84
CA LEU A 123 -0.20 -1.75 -12.79
C LEU A 123 0.06 -2.23 -14.21
N SER A 124 -0.99 -2.65 -14.91
CA SER A 124 -0.90 -3.17 -16.27
C SER A 124 -0.42 -2.12 -17.28
N PRO A 125 0.06 -2.53 -18.47
CA PRO A 125 0.47 -1.63 -19.56
C PRO A 125 -0.59 -0.58 -19.89
N GLY A 126 -0.20 0.68 -20.02
CA GLY A 126 -1.09 1.81 -20.35
C GLY A 126 -2.16 2.15 -19.30
N LYS A 127 -2.10 1.57 -18.09
CA LYS A 127 -3.05 1.91 -17.01
C LYS A 127 -2.67 3.24 -16.36
N LYS A 128 -3.71 4.07 -16.18
CA LYS A 128 -3.63 5.34 -15.42
C LYS A 128 -4.54 5.24 -14.20
N ILE A 129 -4.06 5.71 -13.07
CA ILE A 129 -4.85 5.97 -11.88
C ILE A 129 -5.10 7.48 -11.87
N PRO A 130 -6.37 7.92 -11.92
CA PRO A 130 -6.71 9.33 -12.05
C PRO A 130 -6.30 10.13 -10.82
N PRO A 131 -6.28 11.48 -10.89
CA PRO A 131 -6.04 12.34 -9.74
C PRO A 131 -6.98 12.01 -8.59
N HIS A 132 -6.41 11.73 -7.42
CA HIS A 132 -7.14 11.41 -6.19
C HIS A 132 -6.29 11.80 -4.97
N ARG A 133 -6.85 11.64 -3.77
CA ARG A 133 -6.18 11.93 -2.50
C ARG A 133 -6.33 10.76 -1.55
N GLY A 134 -5.29 10.49 -0.80
CA GLY A 134 -5.36 9.56 0.33
C GLY A 134 -6.25 10.11 1.46
N PRO A 135 -6.86 9.23 2.25
CA PRO A 135 -7.90 9.61 3.20
C PRO A 135 -7.36 10.29 4.47
N TYR A 136 -6.08 10.12 4.82
CA TYR A 136 -5.57 10.56 6.11
C TYR A 136 -4.05 10.81 6.14
N ASN A 137 -3.64 11.99 6.57
CA ASN A 137 -2.24 12.41 6.59
C ASN A 137 -1.41 11.91 7.79
N GLY A 138 -1.98 11.10 8.66
CA GLY A 138 -1.26 10.39 9.71
C GLY A 138 -0.45 9.21 9.19
N ILE A 139 -0.51 8.94 7.89
CA ILE A 139 0.24 7.92 7.15
C ILE A 139 1.13 8.61 6.12
N LEU A 140 2.23 7.97 5.79
CA LEU A 140 3.07 8.26 4.63
C LEU A 140 3.15 7.00 3.77
N ARG A 141 3.27 7.18 2.45
CA ARG A 141 3.34 6.10 1.49
C ARG A 141 4.75 5.92 0.95
N TYR A 142 5.27 4.71 1.10
CA TYR A 142 6.56 4.29 0.59
C TYR A 142 6.35 3.32 -0.57
N HIS A 143 7.05 3.56 -1.67
CA HIS A 143 7.12 2.65 -2.81
C HIS A 143 8.57 2.27 -3.10
N LEU A 144 8.84 0.96 -3.24
CA LEU A 144 10.08 0.44 -3.80
C LEU A 144 9.80 -0.10 -5.20
N GLY A 145 10.52 0.38 -6.22
CA GLY A 145 10.41 -0.14 -7.58
C GLY A 145 10.91 -1.58 -7.67
N LEU A 146 10.05 -2.51 -8.10
CA LEU A 146 10.37 -3.93 -8.26
C LEU A 146 10.49 -4.33 -9.73
N VAL A 147 9.53 -3.91 -10.55
CA VAL A 147 9.52 -4.06 -12.00
C VAL A 147 9.16 -2.71 -12.59
N VAL A 148 10.10 -2.09 -13.27
CA VAL A 148 9.94 -0.79 -13.91
C VAL A 148 10.53 -0.91 -15.31
N PRO A 149 9.72 -1.32 -16.30
CA PRO A 149 10.24 -1.69 -17.62
C PRO A 149 10.87 -0.50 -18.36
N GLU A 150 10.21 0.63 -18.29
CA GLU A 150 10.64 1.89 -18.91
C GLU A 150 10.45 3.03 -17.89
N PRO A 151 11.51 3.38 -17.12
CA PRO A 151 11.38 4.35 -16.04
C PRO A 151 10.75 5.68 -16.47
N THR A 152 11.09 6.19 -17.64
CA THR A 152 10.54 7.46 -18.17
C THR A 152 9.03 7.42 -18.45
N LEU A 153 8.45 6.23 -18.64
CA LEU A 153 7.04 6.00 -18.93
C LEU A 153 6.25 5.58 -17.69
N CYS A 154 6.91 5.41 -16.54
CA CYS A 154 6.29 5.02 -15.27
C CYS A 154 6.45 6.16 -14.27
N ALA A 155 5.42 6.97 -14.08
CA ALA A 155 5.49 8.18 -13.29
C ALA A 155 4.38 8.27 -12.23
N ILE A 156 4.70 8.99 -11.14
CA ILE A 156 3.75 9.46 -10.15
C ILE A 156 3.90 10.98 -10.00
N ARG A 157 2.79 11.71 -10.13
CA ARG A 157 2.69 13.11 -9.72
C ARG A 157 2.08 13.17 -8.33
N VAL A 158 2.69 13.91 -7.42
CA VAL A 158 2.18 14.22 -6.09
C VAL A 158 2.22 15.73 -5.89
N GLY A 159 1.06 16.36 -5.77
CA GLY A 159 0.95 17.83 -5.82
C GLY A 159 1.43 18.37 -7.16
N HIS A 160 2.49 19.16 -7.11
CA HIS A 160 3.14 19.78 -8.28
C HIS A 160 4.43 19.07 -8.71
N GLU A 161 4.86 18.03 -8.00
CA GLU A 161 6.09 17.29 -8.30
C GLU A 161 5.78 15.96 -8.99
N THR A 162 6.52 15.65 -10.06
CA THR A 162 6.47 14.36 -10.75
C THR A 162 7.80 13.62 -10.56
N ARG A 163 7.72 12.34 -10.23
CA ARG A 163 8.87 11.44 -10.10
C ARG A 163 8.60 10.11 -10.81
N ASN A 164 9.70 9.52 -11.28
CA ASN A 164 9.67 8.21 -11.92
C ASN A 164 10.20 7.16 -10.93
N TRP A 165 9.71 5.91 -11.05
CA TRP A 165 10.30 4.80 -10.34
C TRP A 165 11.53 4.27 -11.07
N ALA A 166 12.45 3.68 -10.30
CA ALA A 166 13.53 2.85 -10.81
C ALA A 166 13.60 1.57 -9.96
N VAL A 167 14.04 0.47 -10.57
CA VAL A 167 14.20 -0.81 -9.86
C VAL A 167 15.21 -0.66 -8.72
N GLY A 168 14.84 -1.12 -7.53
CA GLY A 168 15.68 -1.03 -6.34
C GLY A 168 15.76 0.36 -5.70
N SER A 169 15.02 1.34 -6.22
CA SER A 169 14.97 2.71 -5.68
C SER A 169 13.62 3.00 -5.05
N SER A 170 13.62 3.83 -4.01
CA SER A 170 12.46 4.14 -3.21
C SER A 170 11.93 5.55 -3.42
N LEU A 171 10.61 5.69 -3.37
CA LEU A 171 9.90 6.96 -3.23
C LEU A 171 9.13 6.95 -1.92
N LEU A 172 9.16 8.06 -1.17
CA LEU A 172 8.36 8.28 0.02
C LEU A 172 7.60 9.59 -0.16
N PHE A 173 6.28 9.57 0.04
CA PHE A 173 5.42 10.71 -0.22
C PHE A 173 4.20 10.78 0.70
N ASP A 174 3.62 11.96 0.77
CA ASP A 174 2.35 12.26 1.44
C ASP A 174 1.21 12.11 0.42
N ASP A 175 0.48 11.00 0.47
CA ASP A 175 -0.61 10.69 -0.46
C ASP A 175 -1.86 11.56 -0.28
N THR A 176 -1.93 12.37 0.80
CA THR A 176 -3.01 13.35 0.97
C THR A 176 -2.88 14.57 0.06
N TYR A 177 -1.72 14.77 -0.58
CA TYR A 177 -1.67 15.61 -1.76
C TYR A 177 -2.40 14.92 -2.91
N GLU A 178 -3.04 15.72 -3.77
CA GLU A 178 -3.59 15.17 -5.01
C GLU A 178 -2.47 14.49 -5.80
N HIS A 179 -2.69 13.23 -6.14
CA HIS A 179 -1.70 12.44 -6.85
C HIS A 179 -2.35 11.54 -7.90
N GLU A 180 -1.58 11.26 -8.93
CA GLU A 180 -1.95 10.37 -10.03
C GLU A 180 -0.78 9.51 -10.45
N VAL A 181 -1.08 8.37 -11.05
CA VAL A 181 -0.07 7.39 -11.46
C VAL A 181 -0.27 7.01 -12.92
N THR A 182 0.83 6.93 -13.67
CA THR A 182 0.82 6.45 -15.05
C THR A 182 1.79 5.29 -15.23
N ASN A 183 1.36 4.31 -16.01
CA ASN A 183 2.22 3.30 -16.61
C ASN A 183 1.96 3.34 -18.12
N ASP A 184 2.65 4.21 -18.83
CA ASP A 184 2.52 4.36 -20.29
C ASP A 184 3.43 3.38 -21.06
N SER A 185 4.11 2.45 -20.35
CA SER A 185 4.94 1.41 -20.94
C SER A 185 4.11 0.23 -21.48
N THR A 186 4.76 -0.65 -22.21
CA THR A 186 4.17 -1.85 -22.81
C THR A 186 4.15 -3.07 -21.88
N HIS A 187 4.68 -2.94 -20.66
CA HIS A 187 4.77 -4.02 -19.67
C HIS A 187 4.19 -3.60 -18.31
N GLU A 188 3.99 -4.57 -17.41
CA GLU A 188 3.54 -4.29 -16.06
C GLU A 188 4.58 -3.50 -15.26
N ARG A 189 4.12 -2.47 -14.52
CA ARG A 189 4.90 -1.80 -13.49
C ARG A 189 4.51 -2.36 -12.13
N VAL A 190 5.48 -2.82 -11.35
CA VAL A 190 5.24 -3.33 -10.00
C VAL A 190 6.09 -2.58 -8.98
N VAL A 191 5.44 -2.18 -7.90
CA VAL A 191 6.11 -1.63 -6.71
C VAL A 191 5.72 -2.44 -5.47
N LEU A 192 6.64 -2.54 -4.52
CA LEU A 192 6.27 -2.81 -3.14
C LEU A 192 5.69 -1.51 -2.56
N PHE A 193 4.41 -1.55 -2.27
CA PHE A 193 3.65 -0.45 -1.70
C PHE A 193 3.56 -0.66 -0.19
N VAL A 194 3.96 0.33 0.60
CA VAL A 194 3.92 0.26 2.06
C VAL A 194 3.37 1.56 2.62
N ASP A 195 2.35 1.47 3.48
CA ASP A 195 1.95 2.59 4.31
C ASP A 195 2.66 2.50 5.65
N ILE A 196 3.24 3.63 6.08
CA ILE A 196 3.90 3.76 7.37
C ILE A 196 3.24 4.87 8.20
N LYS A 197 3.23 4.70 9.51
CA LYS A 197 2.81 5.76 10.42
C LYS A 197 3.71 6.98 10.25
N ARG A 198 3.12 8.18 10.03
CA ARG A 198 3.88 9.43 9.98
C ARG A 198 4.62 9.67 11.28
N PRO A 199 5.93 9.91 11.27
CA PRO A 199 6.68 10.33 12.45
C PRO A 199 6.19 11.69 12.96
N LEU A 200 5.67 11.72 14.18
CA LEU A 200 5.12 12.92 14.81
C LEU A 200 5.73 13.14 16.20
N HIS A 201 5.93 14.42 16.59
CA HIS A 201 6.25 14.78 17.96
C HIS A 201 5.07 14.51 18.91
N PHE A 202 5.35 14.30 20.19
CA PHE A 202 4.33 14.26 21.24
C PHE A 202 3.62 15.63 21.35
N PRO A 203 2.30 15.68 21.61
CA PRO A 203 1.40 14.55 21.88
C PRO A 203 0.80 13.90 20.62
N MET A 204 0.99 14.49 19.43
CA MET A 204 0.35 14.04 18.20
C MET A 204 0.74 12.63 17.77
N SER A 205 1.91 12.14 18.17
CA SER A 205 2.30 10.73 17.95
C SER A 205 1.32 9.74 18.61
N ARG A 206 0.77 10.07 19.78
CA ARG A 206 -0.23 9.23 20.48
C ARG A 206 -1.63 9.39 19.90
N VAL A 207 -2.01 10.64 19.57
CA VAL A 207 -3.29 10.92 18.91
C VAL A 207 -3.36 10.15 17.58
N ASN A 208 -2.31 10.22 16.78
CA ASN A 208 -2.23 9.51 15.51
C ASN A 208 -2.31 7.98 15.68
N GLU A 209 -1.67 7.41 16.70
CA GLU A 209 -1.78 5.96 16.99
C GLU A 209 -3.23 5.57 17.29
N SER A 210 -3.92 6.37 18.12
CA SER A 210 -5.34 6.14 18.45
C SER A 210 -6.24 6.26 17.22
N MET A 211 -5.98 7.25 16.33
CA MET A 211 -6.71 7.39 15.07
C MET A 211 -6.51 6.20 14.14
N LEU A 212 -5.27 5.75 13.96
CA LEU A 212 -4.97 4.60 13.12
C LEU A 212 -5.59 3.31 13.67
N GLU A 213 -5.62 3.15 14.99
CA GLU A 213 -6.30 2.02 15.61
C GLU A 213 -7.82 2.07 15.42
N ALA A 214 -8.42 3.25 15.49
CA ALA A 214 -9.86 3.42 15.19
C ALA A 214 -10.17 3.11 13.71
N ILE A 215 -9.34 3.59 12.77
CA ILE A 215 -9.47 3.28 11.34
C ILE A 215 -9.32 1.76 11.11
N ARG A 216 -8.35 1.11 11.76
CA ARG A 216 -8.15 -0.35 11.67
C ARG A 216 -9.39 -1.14 12.05
N ARG A 217 -10.16 -0.66 13.03
CA ARG A 217 -11.41 -1.30 13.51
C ARG A 217 -12.64 -0.91 12.71
N SER A 218 -12.51 -0.06 11.71
CA SER A 218 -13.65 0.39 10.92
C SER A 218 -14.27 -0.75 10.11
N PRO A 219 -15.58 -0.66 9.80
CA PRO A 219 -16.27 -1.67 8.98
C PRO A 219 -15.60 -1.87 7.62
N PHE A 220 -15.10 -0.81 7.02
CA PHE A 220 -14.48 -0.85 5.70
C PHE A 220 -13.18 -1.68 5.69
N VAL A 221 -12.35 -1.57 6.74
CA VAL A 221 -11.13 -2.40 6.87
C VAL A 221 -11.50 -3.85 7.10
N THR A 222 -12.50 -4.10 7.93
CA THR A 222 -13.02 -5.46 8.18
C THR A 222 -13.58 -6.08 6.91
N GLU A 223 -14.30 -5.32 6.08
CA GLU A 223 -14.82 -5.79 4.80
C GLU A 223 -13.70 -6.16 3.83
N ALA A 224 -12.69 -5.28 3.68
CA ALA A 224 -11.54 -5.54 2.82
C ALA A 224 -10.78 -6.82 3.24
N GLU A 225 -10.59 -7.01 4.54
CA GLU A 225 -9.97 -8.23 5.09
C GLU A 225 -10.80 -9.48 4.77
N GLN A 226 -12.12 -9.43 4.96
CA GLN A 226 -13.03 -10.52 4.62
C GLN A 226 -13.02 -10.83 3.11
N ASN A 227 -12.99 -9.81 2.25
CA ASN A 227 -12.90 -9.98 0.80
C ASN A 227 -11.59 -10.70 0.42
N LEU A 228 -10.47 -10.30 1.02
CA LEU A 228 -9.18 -10.96 0.80
C LEU A 228 -9.20 -12.44 1.24
N LEU A 229 -9.75 -12.73 2.41
CA LEU A 229 -9.89 -14.10 2.92
C LEU A 229 -10.78 -14.95 2.01
N ARG A 230 -11.91 -14.41 1.55
CA ARG A 230 -12.81 -15.09 0.60
C ARG A 230 -12.11 -15.35 -0.74
N PHE A 231 -11.35 -14.38 -1.24
CA PHE A 231 -10.59 -14.55 -2.48
C PHE A 231 -9.56 -15.67 -2.34
N ASN A 232 -8.75 -15.66 -1.28
CA ASN A 232 -7.76 -16.71 -1.01
C ASN A 232 -8.42 -18.10 -0.85
N ALA A 233 -9.59 -18.19 -0.20
CA ALA A 233 -10.33 -19.44 -0.07
C ALA A 233 -10.77 -20.00 -1.44
N LYS A 234 -11.30 -19.15 -2.32
CA LYS A 234 -11.67 -19.54 -3.70
C LYS A 234 -10.46 -20.07 -4.48
N GLN A 235 -9.30 -19.43 -4.33
CA GLN A 235 -8.05 -19.87 -4.98
C GLN A 235 -7.62 -21.27 -4.52
N ARG A 236 -7.75 -21.57 -3.22
CA ARG A 236 -7.43 -22.91 -2.69
C ARG A 236 -8.34 -24.00 -3.26
N VAL A 237 -9.64 -23.74 -3.33
CA VAL A 237 -10.61 -24.68 -3.91
C VAL A 237 -10.30 -24.92 -5.38
N ALA A 238 -10.06 -23.87 -6.17
CA ALA A 238 -9.72 -23.97 -7.59
C ALA A 238 -8.39 -24.72 -7.82
N ALA A 239 -7.43 -24.60 -6.91
CA ALA A 239 -6.17 -25.34 -6.97
C ALA A 239 -6.38 -26.84 -6.68
N ALA A 240 -7.19 -27.18 -5.66
CA ALA A 240 -7.52 -28.56 -5.32
C ALA A 240 -8.22 -29.29 -6.48
N MET A 241 -9.23 -28.66 -7.10
CA MET A 241 -9.96 -29.23 -8.24
C MET A 241 -9.06 -29.52 -9.47
N ARG A 242 -8.04 -28.68 -9.69
CA ARG A 242 -7.06 -28.89 -10.78
C ARG A 242 -6.15 -30.09 -10.53
N HIS A 243 -5.83 -30.39 -9.28
CA HIS A 243 -5.03 -31.55 -8.89
C HIS A 243 -5.83 -32.86 -9.02
N GLU A 244 -7.11 -32.85 -8.65
CA GLU A 244 -7.97 -34.04 -8.75
C GLU A 244 -8.33 -34.40 -10.20
N GLY A 245 -8.43 -33.39 -11.10
CA GLY A 245 -8.73 -33.62 -12.52
C GLY A 245 -7.51 -34.02 -13.37
N ALA A 246 -6.29 -33.99 -12.79
CA ALA A 246 -5.04 -34.39 -13.46
C ALA A 246 -4.53 -35.79 -13.05
N SER A 247 -5.26 -36.46 -12.17
CA SER A 247 -5.01 -37.85 -11.71
C SER A 247 -5.91 -38.84 -12.45
#